data_07e3bbcd5b4f510b6ce411516a607a2a
#
_entry.id   07e3bbcd5b4f510b6ce411516a607a2a
#
_cell.length_a   1.000
_cell.length_b   1.000
_cell.length_c   1.000
_cell.angle_alpha   90.00
_cell.angle_beta   90.00
_cell.angle_gamma   90.00
#
_symmetry.space_group_name_H-M   'P 1'
#
loop_
_entity.id
_entity.type
_entity.pdbx_description
1 polymer ?
#
loop_
_entity_poly.entity_id
_entity_poly.type
_entity_poly.pdbx_seq_one_letter_code
_entity_poly.pdbx_strand_id
1 'polypeptide(L)'
;MEEATVFEARAVQKFLRRAPRKVRLVADAVRGERVDKALKRLEFTKKGSAPEVAKVIKSAAANLRDKFQEERFDDENLYIKTIFVNEGVTLKRIQPAPMGRAHRINKRTCHITVVVAKQVEELVNE
;
A
#
# COMPACT_ATOMS: atom_id res chain seq x y z
N MET A 1 -22.47 -2.67 -26.19
CA MET A 1 -22.00 -2.85 -24.86
C MET A 1 -20.67 -2.18 -24.68
N GLU A 2 -20.63 -1.25 -23.78
CA GLU A 2 -19.43 -0.53 -23.63
C GLU A 2 -18.63 -1.01 -22.51
N GLU A 3 -17.35 -1.13 -22.74
CA GLU A 3 -16.51 -1.55 -21.68
C GLU A 3 -16.12 -0.36 -20.86
N ALA A 4 -16.24 -0.46 -19.58
CA ALA A 4 -15.76 0.58 -18.70
C ALA A 4 -14.24 0.63 -18.81
N THR A 5 -13.70 1.76 -19.16
CA THR A 5 -12.26 1.93 -19.20
C THR A 5 -11.78 2.17 -17.78
N VAL A 6 -10.90 1.30 -17.33
CA VAL A 6 -10.34 1.44 -15.99
C VAL A 6 -8.86 1.77 -16.15
N PHE A 7 -8.49 2.93 -15.64
CA PHE A 7 -7.09 3.30 -15.59
C PHE A 7 -6.54 2.83 -14.26
N GLU A 8 -5.49 2.03 -14.29
CA GLU A 8 -4.89 1.57 -13.04
C GLU A 8 -3.39 1.42 -13.17
N ALA A 9 -2.71 1.57 -12.06
CA ALA A 9 -1.28 1.36 -11.97
C ALA A 9 -0.96 0.84 -10.59
N ARG A 10 0.15 0.18 -10.47
CA ARG A 10 0.56 -0.37 -9.19
C ARG A 10 1.93 0.13 -8.77
N ALA A 11 2.19 0.03 -7.49
CA ALA A 11 3.51 0.25 -6.93
C ALA A 11 3.77 -0.82 -5.89
N VAL A 12 5.00 -1.23 -5.76
CA VAL A 12 5.41 -2.26 -4.82
C VAL A 12 6.61 -1.75 -4.01
N GLN A 13 6.49 -1.83 -2.69
CA GLN A 13 7.61 -1.58 -1.79
C GLN A 13 8.12 -2.94 -1.36
N LYS A 14 9.33 -3.30 -1.79
CA LYS A 14 9.90 -4.58 -1.42
C LYS A 14 10.80 -4.45 -0.21
N PHE A 15 10.90 -5.53 0.55
CA PHE A 15 11.82 -5.64 1.68
C PHE A 15 11.68 -4.56 2.73
N LEU A 16 10.44 -4.20 3.05
CA LEU A 16 10.19 -3.28 4.14
C LEU A 16 10.44 -4.00 5.46
N ARG A 17 11.30 -3.43 6.31
CA ARG A 17 11.66 -4.05 7.58
C ARG A 17 10.61 -3.80 8.65
N ARG A 18 9.46 -4.43 8.46
CA ARG A 18 8.36 -4.37 9.42
C ARG A 18 7.62 -5.69 9.39
N ALA A 19 6.98 -6.04 10.49
CA ALA A 19 6.22 -7.27 10.56
C ALA A 19 4.98 -7.16 9.66
N PRO A 20 4.74 -8.13 8.76
CA PRO A 20 3.60 -8.07 7.85
C PRO A 20 2.27 -7.89 8.55
N ARG A 21 2.11 -8.56 9.69
CA ARG A 21 0.87 -8.51 10.46
C ARG A 21 0.50 -7.09 10.87
N LYS A 22 1.50 -6.32 11.32
CA LYS A 22 1.27 -4.94 11.75
C LYS A 22 0.98 -4.02 10.58
N VAL A 23 1.65 -4.23 9.45
CA VAL A 23 1.44 -3.43 8.25
C VAL A 23 0.06 -3.71 7.67
N ARG A 24 -0.42 -4.95 7.76
CA ARG A 24 -1.75 -5.30 7.28
C ARG A 24 -2.86 -4.53 7.99
N LEU A 25 -2.66 -4.22 9.26
CA LEU A 25 -3.66 -3.42 9.98
C LEU A 25 -3.82 -2.04 9.36
N VAL A 26 -2.71 -1.43 8.97
CA VAL A 26 -2.73 -0.13 8.33
C VAL A 26 -3.32 -0.24 6.92
N ALA A 27 -2.94 -1.27 6.18
CA ALA A 27 -3.45 -1.49 4.84
C ALA A 27 -4.96 -1.70 4.84
N ASP A 28 -5.47 -2.46 5.80
CA ASP A 28 -6.90 -2.72 5.90
C ASP A 28 -7.69 -1.45 6.17
N ALA A 29 -7.09 -0.50 6.88
CA ALA A 29 -7.77 0.75 7.21
C ALA A 29 -8.02 1.64 5.99
N VAL A 30 -7.21 1.49 4.94
CA VAL A 30 -7.33 2.35 3.76
C VAL A 30 -7.82 1.62 2.51
N ARG A 31 -8.13 0.34 2.63
CA ARG A 31 -8.58 -0.42 1.46
C ARG A 31 -9.90 0.11 0.93
N GLY A 32 -9.95 0.36 -0.36
CA GLY A 32 -11.17 0.81 -1.02
C GLY A 32 -11.47 2.30 -0.88
N GLU A 33 -10.61 3.06 -0.21
CA GLU A 33 -10.84 4.48 -0.04
C GLU A 33 -10.24 5.30 -1.16
N ARG A 34 -10.73 6.53 -1.32
CA ARG A 34 -10.11 7.47 -2.25
C ARG A 34 -8.71 7.80 -1.76
N VAL A 35 -7.83 8.05 -2.71
CA VAL A 35 -6.42 8.31 -2.39
C VAL A 35 -6.26 9.51 -1.46
N ASP A 36 -6.99 10.60 -1.72
CA ASP A 36 -6.88 11.80 -0.87
C ASP A 36 -7.28 11.53 0.57
N LYS A 37 -8.37 10.80 0.77
CA LYS A 37 -8.82 10.45 2.12
C LYS A 37 -7.89 9.47 2.78
N ALA A 38 -7.39 8.51 2.03
CA ALA A 38 -6.46 7.52 2.57
C ALA A 38 -5.18 8.19 3.05
N LEU A 39 -4.63 9.12 2.27
CA LEU A 39 -3.42 9.81 2.66
C LEU A 39 -3.62 10.67 3.91
N LYS A 40 -4.77 11.33 4.02
CA LYS A 40 -5.09 12.10 5.23
C LYS A 40 -5.24 11.20 6.45
N ARG A 41 -5.90 10.07 6.28
CA ARG A 41 -6.05 9.11 7.37
C ARG A 41 -4.71 8.60 7.85
N LEU A 42 -3.81 8.29 6.92
CA LEU A 42 -2.48 7.79 7.27
C LEU A 42 -1.62 8.85 7.94
N GLU A 43 -1.81 10.12 7.57
CA GLU A 43 -1.07 11.20 8.19
C GLU A 43 -1.36 11.29 9.68
N PHE A 44 -2.58 10.99 10.08
CA PHE A 44 -2.98 11.06 11.48
C PHE A 44 -2.97 9.70 12.19
N THR A 45 -2.55 8.66 11.50
CA THR A 45 -2.43 7.33 12.10
C THR A 45 -1.13 7.22 12.88
N LYS A 46 -1.22 6.78 14.11
CA LYS A 46 -0.05 6.70 14.99
C LYS A 46 0.81 5.47 14.80
N LYS A 47 0.43 4.58 13.91
CA LYS A 47 1.22 3.37 13.67
C LYS A 47 2.46 3.68 12.84
N GLY A 48 3.57 3.05 13.20
CA GLY A 48 4.85 3.34 12.57
C GLY A 48 4.93 3.03 11.09
N SER A 49 4.12 2.10 10.59
CA SER A 49 4.12 1.74 9.17
C SER A 49 3.25 2.66 8.31
N ALA A 50 2.47 3.56 8.93
CA ALA A 50 1.61 4.44 8.16
C ALA A 50 2.37 5.31 7.14
N PRO A 51 3.53 5.91 7.47
CA PRO A 51 4.27 6.67 6.48
C PRO A 51 4.73 5.84 5.29
N GLU A 52 5.14 4.58 5.53
CA GLU A 52 5.58 3.71 4.45
C GLU A 52 4.43 3.35 3.52
N VAL A 53 3.26 3.05 4.08
CA VAL A 53 2.08 2.74 3.27
C VAL A 53 1.67 3.97 2.46
N ALA A 54 1.70 5.15 3.08
CA ALA A 54 1.38 6.40 2.38
C ALA A 54 2.33 6.64 1.20
N LYS A 55 3.60 6.35 1.39
CA LYS A 55 4.60 6.52 0.35
C LYS A 55 4.33 5.61 -0.85
N VAL A 56 3.94 4.37 -0.60
CA VAL A 56 3.63 3.42 -1.68
C VAL A 56 2.36 3.87 -2.43
N ILE A 57 1.37 4.39 -1.72
CA ILE A 57 0.15 4.90 -2.34
C ILE A 57 0.48 6.10 -3.25
N LYS A 58 1.30 7.02 -2.77
CA LYS A 58 1.74 8.16 -3.57
C LYS A 58 2.50 7.71 -4.81
N SER A 59 3.34 6.69 -4.67
CA SER A 59 4.09 6.12 -5.77
C SER A 59 3.15 5.52 -6.82
N ALA A 60 2.13 4.78 -6.38
CA ALA A 60 1.16 4.19 -7.30
C ALA A 60 0.39 5.27 -8.06
N ALA A 61 -0.02 6.32 -7.38
CA ALA A 61 -0.71 7.44 -8.02
C ALA A 61 0.19 8.13 -9.04
N ALA A 62 1.45 8.32 -8.71
CA ALA A 62 2.42 8.91 -9.64
C ALA A 62 2.63 8.01 -10.86
N ASN A 63 2.69 6.70 -10.65
CA ASN A 63 2.83 5.74 -11.74
C ASN A 63 1.62 5.80 -12.68
N LEU A 64 0.43 6.01 -12.13
CA LEU A 64 -0.78 6.13 -12.93
C LEU A 64 -0.72 7.37 -13.81
N ARG A 65 -0.32 8.50 -13.24
CA ARG A 65 -0.18 9.74 -13.99
C ARG A 65 0.86 9.62 -15.10
N ASP A 66 1.96 8.95 -14.81
CA ASP A 66 3.01 8.74 -15.77
C ASP A 66 2.60 7.79 -16.89
N LYS A 67 1.85 6.76 -16.56
CA LYS A 67 1.41 5.77 -17.53
C LYS A 67 0.37 6.32 -18.50
N PHE A 68 -0.49 7.22 -18.04
CA PHE A 68 -1.56 7.79 -18.85
C PHE A 68 -1.44 9.32 -18.88
N GLN A 69 -0.40 9.80 -19.52
CA GLN A 69 -0.08 11.22 -19.51
C GLN A 69 -1.13 12.10 -20.19
N GLU A 70 -1.93 11.54 -21.07
CA GLU A 70 -2.95 12.30 -21.77
C GLU A 70 -4.16 12.61 -20.90
N GLU A 71 -4.33 11.89 -19.83
CA GLU A 71 -5.44 12.08 -18.90
C GLU A 71 -4.97 12.81 -17.67
N ARG A 72 -5.88 13.54 -17.05
CA ARG A 72 -5.57 14.24 -15.84
C ARG A 72 -6.14 13.47 -14.65
N PHE A 73 -5.29 13.14 -13.72
CA PHE A 73 -5.71 12.40 -12.54
C PHE A 73 -5.37 13.16 -11.27
N ASP A 74 -6.39 13.56 -10.55
CA ASP A 74 -6.22 14.18 -9.24
C ASP A 74 -6.45 13.11 -8.18
N ASP A 75 -5.86 13.27 -7.02
CA ASP A 75 -6.03 12.29 -5.93
C ASP A 75 -7.49 12.09 -5.56
N GLU A 76 -8.33 13.10 -5.79
CA GLU A 76 -9.75 12.99 -5.50
C GLU A 76 -10.47 12.03 -6.44
N ASN A 77 -9.92 11.80 -7.61
CA ASN A 77 -10.52 10.93 -8.62
C ASN A 77 -9.98 9.52 -8.59
N LEU A 78 -8.97 9.28 -7.76
CA LEU A 78 -8.32 7.98 -7.66
C LEU A 78 -8.77 7.27 -6.40
N TYR A 79 -8.84 5.95 -6.48
CA TYR A 79 -9.16 5.16 -5.31
C TYR A 79 -8.21 3.96 -5.23
N ILE A 80 -8.06 3.43 -4.04
CA ILE A 80 -7.21 2.28 -3.82
C ILE A 80 -8.01 1.03 -4.14
N LYS A 81 -7.75 0.47 -5.31
CA LYS A 81 -8.47 -0.71 -5.78
C LYS A 81 -8.05 -1.94 -5.01
N THR A 82 -6.76 -2.12 -4.85
CA THR A 82 -6.21 -3.29 -4.18
C THR A 82 -5.02 -2.86 -3.34
N ILE A 83 -4.93 -3.36 -2.15
CA ILE A 83 -3.75 -3.18 -1.32
C ILE A 83 -3.57 -4.46 -0.51
N PHE A 84 -2.37 -5.02 -0.56
CA PHE A 84 -2.08 -6.20 0.23
C PHE A 84 -0.61 -6.22 0.63
N VAL A 85 -0.33 -6.98 1.65
CA VAL A 85 1.00 -7.09 2.23
C VAL A 85 1.39 -8.57 2.23
N ASN A 86 2.47 -8.88 1.55
CA ASN A 86 3.00 -10.25 1.51
C ASN A 86 4.21 -10.36 2.41
N GLU A 87 4.44 -11.55 2.94
CA GLU A 87 5.60 -11.81 3.76
C GLU A 87 6.84 -11.83 2.90
N GLY A 88 7.90 -11.22 3.40
CA GLY A 88 9.20 -11.28 2.77
C GLY A 88 10.13 -12.21 3.52
N VAL A 89 11.41 -12.05 3.28
CA VAL A 89 12.44 -12.84 3.94
C VAL A 89 12.48 -12.50 5.42
N THR A 90 12.61 -13.52 6.26
CA THR A 90 12.79 -13.34 7.69
C THR A 90 14.27 -13.41 8.00
N LEU A 91 14.80 -12.35 8.59
CA LEU A 91 16.19 -12.33 9.02
C LEU A 91 16.24 -12.86 10.44
N LYS A 92 17.01 -13.91 10.64
CA LYS A 92 17.12 -14.53 11.95
C LYS A 92 18.33 -13.99 12.69
N ARG A 93 18.12 -13.64 13.93
CA ARG A 93 19.17 -13.12 14.79
C ARG A 93 19.14 -13.90 16.11
N ILE A 94 20.23 -13.86 16.82
CA ILE A 94 20.34 -14.53 18.11
C ILE A 94 20.58 -13.47 19.17
N GLN A 95 19.81 -13.55 20.24
CA GLN A 95 19.98 -12.68 21.38
C GLN A 95 20.42 -13.52 22.57
N PRO A 96 21.48 -13.14 23.29
CA PRO A 96 21.89 -13.84 24.48
C PRO A 96 20.78 -13.84 25.54
N ALA A 97 20.60 -14.95 26.17
CA ALA A 97 19.62 -15.12 27.23
C ALA A 97 20.31 -15.53 28.51
N PRO A 98 19.65 -15.42 29.67
CA PRO A 98 20.23 -15.87 30.93
C PRO A 98 20.63 -17.32 30.89
N MET A 99 21.63 -17.68 31.67
CA MET A 99 22.13 -19.07 31.83
C MET A 99 22.73 -19.64 30.54
N GLY A 100 23.36 -18.81 29.73
CA GLY A 100 24.06 -19.30 28.56
C GLY A 100 23.16 -19.74 27.42
N ARG A 101 21.86 -19.47 27.51
CA ARG A 101 20.93 -19.80 26.42
C ARG A 101 20.90 -18.68 25.37
N ALA A 102 20.47 -19.03 24.17
CA ALA A 102 20.29 -18.06 23.10
C ALA A 102 18.85 -18.10 22.63
N HIS A 103 18.24 -16.93 22.48
CA HIS A 103 16.90 -16.83 21.93
C HIS A 103 16.98 -16.35 20.50
N ARG A 104 16.14 -16.90 19.65
CA ARG A 104 16.07 -16.46 18.28
C ARG A 104 15.18 -15.22 18.18
N ILE A 105 15.64 -14.25 17.41
CA ILE A 105 14.87 -13.08 17.09
C ILE A 105 14.61 -13.11 15.59
N ASN A 106 13.36 -13.02 15.20
CA ASN A 106 13.00 -12.98 13.81
C ASN A 106 12.76 -11.53 13.40
N LYS A 107 13.62 -11.02 12.52
CA LYS A 107 13.42 -9.71 11.92
C LYS A 107 12.66 -9.94 10.63
N ARG A 108 11.37 -9.72 10.68
CA ARG A 108 10.50 -9.99 9.54
C ARG A 108 10.52 -8.84 8.56
N THR A 109 10.35 -9.16 7.29
CA THR A 109 10.19 -8.15 6.26
C THR A 109 8.89 -8.41 5.53
N CYS A 110 8.44 -7.43 4.77
CA CYS A 110 7.24 -7.59 3.99
C CYS A 110 7.33 -6.80 2.69
N HIS A 111 6.40 -7.10 1.79
CA HIS A 111 6.26 -6.40 0.54
C HIS A 111 4.86 -5.82 0.48
N ILE A 112 4.75 -4.53 0.22
CA ILE A 112 3.46 -3.85 0.12
C ILE A 112 3.17 -3.63 -1.35
N THR A 113 2.02 -4.09 -1.81
CA THR A 113 1.56 -3.86 -3.18
C THR A 113 0.30 -3.03 -3.13
N VAL A 114 0.26 -1.94 -3.88
CA VAL A 114 -0.90 -1.08 -3.98
C VAL A 114 -1.26 -0.90 -5.43
N VAL A 115 -2.53 -1.08 -5.76
CA VAL A 115 -3.06 -0.77 -7.08
C VAL A 115 -4.04 0.39 -6.91
N VAL A 116 -3.76 1.48 -7.59
CA VAL A 116 -4.61 2.66 -7.59
C VAL A 116 -5.30 2.73 -8.93
N ALA A 117 -6.56 3.06 -8.93
CA ALA A 117 -7.36 3.11 -10.15
C ALA A 117 -8.24 4.35 -10.21
N LYS A 118 -8.59 4.74 -11.41
CA LYS A 118 -9.62 5.72 -11.65
C LYS A 118 -10.71 4.99 -12.42
N GLN A 119 -11.88 4.95 -11.84
CA GLN A 119 -12.99 4.37 -12.53
C GLN A 119 -13.63 5.46 -13.37
N VAL A 120 -13.65 5.24 -14.65
CA VAL A 120 -14.40 6.13 -15.51
C VAL A 120 -15.84 5.71 -15.37
N GLU A 121 -16.61 6.55 -14.69
CA GLU A 121 -18.02 6.34 -14.66
C GLU A 121 -18.52 6.50 -16.02
N GLU A 122 -18.94 5.41 -16.63
CA GLU A 122 -19.73 5.55 -17.73
C GLU A 122 -20.90 6.30 -17.33
N LEU A 123 -21.08 7.37 -17.95
CA LEU A 123 -22.27 8.04 -17.86
C LEU A 123 -23.30 7.16 -18.35
N VAL A 124 -23.83 6.45 -17.50
CA VAL A 124 -24.96 5.75 -17.82
C VAL A 124 -26.03 6.71 -17.87
N ASN A 125 -26.20 7.15 -18.96
CA ASN A 125 -27.26 7.90 -19.07
C ASN A 125 -28.39 7.17 -19.34
N GLU A 126 -29.08 7.16 -18.72
CA GLU A 126 -30.13 6.63 -19.06
C GLU A 126 -31.06 7.37 -19.30
#